data_25404750add057e49336f2780e90a2e7
#
_entry.id   25404750add057e49336f2780e90a2e7
#
_cell.length_a   1.000
_cell.length_b   1.000
_cell.length_c   1.000
_cell.angle_alpha   90.00
_cell.angle_beta   90.00
_cell.angle_gamma   90.00
#
_symmetry.space_group_name_H-M   'P 1'
#
loop_
_entity.id
_entity.type
_entity.pdbx_description
1 polymer ?
#
loop_
_entity_poly.entity_id
_entity_poly.type
_entity_poly.pdbx_seq_one_letter_code
_entity_poly.pdbx_strand_id
1 'polypeptide(L)'
;KMKFGHRYLISQDFGVILSFYYKDYIKKFDAITFVPLGKNRFFERGYNQSELIAKTISKILNIKLIENMIIRKKETYPLSMIKDKELRKKTIKGAFVINKNFKLENSKKINILIIDDVFTTGATLNEISFEIRKIENIDRIGVLTVARVN
;
A
#
# COMPACT_ATOMS: atom_id res chain seq x y z
N LYS A 1 -12.76 -19.43 14.87
CA LYS A 1 -13.39 -18.38 14.01
C LYS A 1 -13.28 -16.95 14.55
N MET A 2 -13.02 -16.72 15.85
CA MET A 2 -12.98 -15.36 16.46
C MET A 2 -11.65 -14.62 16.37
N LYS A 3 -10.51 -15.24 16.03
CA LYS A 3 -9.20 -14.58 15.99
C LYS A 3 -9.01 -13.58 14.84
N PHE A 4 -9.77 -13.66 13.75
CA PHE A 4 -9.62 -12.79 12.58
C PHE A 4 -10.44 -11.50 12.68
N GLY A 5 -11.58 -11.50 13.38
CA GLY A 5 -12.46 -10.33 13.49
C GLY A 5 -11.81 -9.13 14.20
N HIS A 6 -11.09 -9.34 15.29
CA HIS A 6 -10.43 -8.26 16.03
C HIS A 6 -9.36 -7.53 15.20
N ARG A 7 -8.53 -8.26 14.45
CA ARG A 7 -7.48 -7.64 13.63
C ARG A 7 -8.02 -6.89 12.42
N TYR A 8 -9.15 -7.33 11.89
CA TYR A 8 -9.86 -6.63 10.82
C TYR A 8 -10.37 -5.27 11.30
N LEU A 9 -11.05 -5.22 12.45
CA LEU A 9 -11.53 -3.99 13.06
C LEU A 9 -10.38 -3.01 13.39
N ILE A 10 -9.28 -3.51 13.96
CA ILE A 10 -8.09 -2.70 14.24
C ILE A 10 -7.56 -2.01 12.99
N SER A 11 -7.57 -2.67 11.83
CA SER A 11 -7.11 -2.04 10.57
C SER A 11 -8.03 -0.89 10.14
N GLN A 12 -9.33 -1.02 10.36
CA GLN A 12 -10.28 0.08 10.12
C GLN A 12 -10.07 1.23 11.10
N ASP A 13 -9.86 0.93 12.39
CA ASP A 13 -9.56 1.94 13.41
C ASP A 13 -8.31 2.74 13.08
N PHE A 14 -7.24 2.09 12.58
CA PHE A 14 -6.07 2.80 12.07
C PHE A 14 -6.41 3.71 10.88
N GLY A 15 -7.27 3.28 9.97
CA GLY A 15 -7.75 4.12 8.88
C GLY A 15 -8.45 5.38 9.38
N VAL A 16 -9.29 5.26 10.42
CA VAL A 16 -9.96 6.40 11.08
C VAL A 16 -8.92 7.34 11.69
N ILE A 17 -8.00 6.80 12.51
CA ILE A 17 -6.95 7.57 13.20
C ILE A 17 -6.10 8.33 12.18
N LEU A 18 -5.62 7.65 11.13
CA LEU A 18 -4.80 8.27 10.10
C LEU A 18 -5.57 9.35 9.32
N SER A 19 -6.86 9.13 9.06
CA SER A 19 -7.71 10.14 8.42
C SER A 19 -7.84 11.40 9.25
N PHE A 20 -7.89 11.28 10.57
CA PHE A 20 -8.01 12.41 11.48
C PHE A 20 -6.68 13.17 11.62
N TYR A 21 -5.60 12.45 11.96
CA TYR A 21 -4.31 13.11 12.27
C TYR A 21 -3.53 13.55 11.03
N TYR A 22 -3.70 12.89 9.89
CA TYR A 22 -2.94 13.17 8.66
C TYR A 22 -3.80 13.72 7.53
N LYS A 23 -5.00 14.24 7.83
CA LYS A 23 -5.94 14.80 6.85
C LYS A 23 -5.28 15.74 5.85
N ASP A 24 -4.55 16.74 6.35
CA ASP A 24 -3.93 17.79 5.51
C ASP A 24 -2.79 17.24 4.64
N TYR A 25 -2.09 16.21 5.11
CA TYR A 25 -1.11 15.50 4.31
C TYR A 25 -1.77 14.66 3.22
N ILE A 26 -2.78 13.88 3.58
CA ILE A 26 -3.48 12.97 2.68
C ILE A 26 -4.19 13.74 1.57
N LYS A 27 -4.79 14.88 1.87
CA LYS A 27 -5.48 15.75 0.91
C LYS A 27 -4.58 16.41 -0.13
N LYS A 28 -3.25 16.30 -0.01
CA LYS A 28 -2.31 16.72 -1.06
C LYS A 28 -2.22 15.72 -2.22
N PHE A 29 -2.88 14.59 -2.12
CA PHE A 29 -2.88 13.52 -3.11
C PHE A 29 -4.25 13.40 -3.78
N ASP A 30 -4.24 13.12 -5.08
CA ASP A 30 -5.46 12.98 -5.90
C ASP A 30 -6.07 11.59 -5.77
N ALA A 31 -5.25 10.59 -5.45
CA ALA A 31 -5.69 9.20 -5.29
C ALA A 31 -4.84 8.45 -4.25
N ILE A 32 -5.46 7.41 -3.71
CA ILE A 32 -4.84 6.47 -2.75
C ILE A 32 -4.72 5.11 -3.42
N THR A 33 -3.63 4.42 -3.21
CA THR A 33 -3.46 2.98 -3.46
C THR A 33 -2.86 2.31 -2.24
N PHE A 34 -2.70 1.01 -2.26
CA PHE A 34 -2.17 0.25 -1.13
C PHE A 34 -1.21 -0.85 -1.59
N VAL A 35 -0.37 -1.31 -0.67
CA VAL A 35 0.54 -2.43 -0.91
C VAL A 35 -0.26 -3.72 -1.04
N PRO A 36 -0.22 -4.42 -2.20
CA PRO A 36 -0.94 -5.66 -2.38
C PRO A 36 -0.30 -6.79 -1.58
N LEU A 37 -1.14 -7.58 -0.91
CA LEU A 37 -0.72 -8.76 -0.18
C LEU A 37 -0.47 -9.93 -1.15
N GLY A 38 0.50 -10.80 -0.83
CA GLY A 38 0.71 -12.05 -1.57
C GLY A 38 -0.44 -13.02 -1.36
N LYS A 39 -0.68 -13.89 -2.34
CA LYS A 39 -1.80 -14.85 -2.30
C LYS A 39 -1.77 -15.74 -1.06
N ASN A 40 -0.61 -16.30 -0.73
CA ASN A 40 -0.48 -17.18 0.44
C ASN A 40 -0.87 -16.46 1.74
N ARG A 41 -0.40 -15.23 1.92
CA ARG A 41 -0.77 -14.42 3.10
C ARG A 41 -2.21 -14.00 3.09
N PHE A 42 -2.79 -13.76 1.92
CA PHE A 42 -4.21 -13.48 1.82
C PHE A 42 -5.05 -14.68 2.24
N PHE A 43 -4.69 -15.91 1.81
CA PHE A 43 -5.35 -17.13 2.25
C PHE A 43 -5.21 -17.38 3.76
N GLU A 44 -4.03 -17.10 4.33
CA GLU A 44 -3.78 -17.25 5.77
C GLU A 44 -4.54 -16.24 6.63
N ARG A 45 -4.68 -15.00 6.15
CA ARG A 45 -5.24 -13.87 6.93
C ARG A 45 -6.69 -13.56 6.59
N GLY A 46 -7.14 -13.89 5.38
CA GLY A 46 -8.47 -13.58 4.87
C GLY A 46 -8.68 -12.14 4.40
N TYR A 47 -7.70 -11.25 4.61
CA TYR A 47 -7.78 -9.83 4.23
C TYR A 47 -6.39 -9.18 4.12
N ASN A 48 -6.33 -8.01 3.47
CA ASN A 48 -5.16 -7.15 3.38
C ASN A 48 -5.34 -5.94 4.31
N GLN A 49 -4.47 -5.77 5.30
CA GLN A 49 -4.52 -4.65 6.25
C GLN A 49 -4.39 -3.30 5.56
N SER A 50 -3.39 -3.16 4.67
CA SER A 50 -3.15 -1.92 3.93
C SER A 50 -4.35 -1.52 3.07
N GLU A 51 -5.07 -2.51 2.50
CA GLU A 51 -6.31 -2.30 1.75
C GLU A 51 -7.44 -1.75 2.65
N LEU A 52 -7.64 -2.37 3.82
CA LEU A 52 -8.70 -1.93 4.75
C LEU A 52 -8.45 -0.50 5.25
N ILE A 53 -7.20 -0.18 5.57
CA ILE A 53 -6.79 1.17 5.96
C ILE A 53 -7.07 2.15 4.82
N ALA A 54 -6.64 1.83 3.58
CA ALA A 54 -6.83 2.68 2.42
C ALA A 54 -8.32 2.90 2.08
N LYS A 55 -9.15 1.85 2.17
CA LYS A 55 -10.61 1.93 1.98
C LYS A 55 -11.27 2.85 3.01
N THR A 56 -10.85 2.74 4.27
CA THR A 56 -11.38 3.58 5.34
C THR A 56 -11.00 5.05 5.12
N ILE A 57 -9.74 5.34 4.81
CA ILE A 57 -9.26 6.70 4.52
C ILE A 57 -10.00 7.28 3.30
N SER A 58 -10.09 6.53 2.21
CA SER A 58 -10.79 6.92 0.99
C SER A 58 -12.24 7.33 1.28
N LYS A 59 -12.96 6.51 2.05
CA LYS A 59 -14.35 6.76 2.43
C LYS A 59 -14.50 8.01 3.31
N ILE A 60 -13.65 8.17 4.32
CA ILE A 60 -13.77 9.30 5.28
C ILE A 60 -13.39 10.62 4.61
N LEU A 61 -12.32 10.64 3.81
CA LEU A 61 -11.81 11.87 3.22
C LEU A 61 -12.31 12.12 1.80
N ASN A 62 -13.15 11.22 1.26
CA ASN A 62 -13.67 11.26 -0.11
C ASN A 62 -12.56 11.43 -1.17
N ILE A 63 -11.52 10.60 -1.06
CA ILE A 63 -10.38 10.56 -2.00
C ILE A 63 -10.47 9.30 -2.84
N LYS A 64 -10.19 9.39 -4.13
CA LYS A 64 -10.24 8.27 -5.07
C LYS A 64 -9.34 7.13 -4.61
N LEU A 65 -9.89 5.92 -4.48
CA LEU A 65 -9.14 4.70 -4.23
C LEU A 65 -8.88 3.96 -5.55
N ILE A 66 -7.62 3.61 -5.79
CA ILE A 66 -7.19 2.81 -6.94
C ILE A 66 -6.78 1.43 -6.42
N GLU A 67 -7.69 0.47 -6.52
CA GLU A 67 -7.49 -0.88 -5.95
C GLU A 67 -6.58 -1.76 -6.81
N ASN A 68 -6.65 -1.62 -8.12
CA ASN A 68 -6.03 -2.55 -9.08
C ASN A 68 -4.83 -1.96 -9.84
N MET A 69 -4.14 -0.96 -9.27
CA MET A 69 -2.97 -0.35 -9.90
C MET A 69 -1.77 -1.30 -9.89
N ILE A 70 -1.50 -1.90 -8.74
CA ILE A 70 -0.32 -2.73 -8.48
C ILE A 70 -0.72 -4.17 -8.26
N ILE A 71 -0.02 -5.08 -8.92
CA ILE A 71 -0.16 -6.53 -8.71
C ILE A 71 1.13 -7.07 -8.11
N ARG A 72 1.00 -7.88 -7.07
CA ARG A 72 2.11 -8.66 -6.55
C ARG A 72 2.29 -9.92 -7.39
N LYS A 73 3.40 -9.99 -8.14
CA LYS A 73 3.70 -11.07 -9.08
C LYS A 73 4.45 -12.24 -8.41
N LYS A 74 5.29 -11.95 -7.41
CA LYS A 74 6.10 -12.95 -6.73
C LYS A 74 5.65 -13.12 -5.27
N GLU A 75 5.47 -14.36 -4.86
CA GLU A 75 5.42 -14.70 -3.45
C GLU A 75 6.83 -14.60 -2.88
N THR A 76 6.97 -13.88 -1.80
CA THR A 76 8.24 -13.74 -1.08
C THR A 76 8.04 -14.12 0.38
N TYR A 77 9.07 -14.66 1.01
CA TYR A 77 9.08 -14.83 2.45
C TYR A 77 8.79 -13.50 3.16
N PRO A 78 8.20 -13.54 4.37
CA PRO A 78 8.00 -12.33 5.16
C PRO A 78 9.31 -11.55 5.29
N LEU A 79 9.36 -10.33 4.75
CA LEU A 79 10.56 -9.49 4.83
C LEU A 79 10.97 -9.20 6.30
N SER A 80 10.00 -9.26 7.23
CA SER A 80 10.27 -9.16 8.67
C SER A 80 11.18 -10.28 9.21
N MET A 81 11.22 -11.44 8.55
CA MET A 81 12.11 -12.55 8.92
C MET A 81 13.52 -12.42 8.34
N ILE A 82 13.72 -11.53 7.37
CA ILE A 82 15.03 -11.30 6.77
C ILE A 82 15.70 -10.14 7.52
N LYS A 83 16.77 -10.40 8.27
CA LYS A 83 17.48 -9.35 9.03
C LYS A 83 18.29 -8.42 8.14
N ASP A 84 18.89 -8.94 7.08
CA ASP A 84 19.75 -8.20 6.16
C ASP A 84 18.93 -7.27 5.23
N LYS A 85 19.29 -5.97 5.22
CA LYS A 85 18.64 -4.94 4.40
C LYS A 85 18.84 -5.16 2.90
N GLU A 86 20.04 -5.57 2.48
CA GLU A 86 20.35 -5.82 1.07
C GLU A 86 19.63 -7.08 0.56
N LEU A 87 19.55 -8.10 1.40
CA LEU A 87 18.79 -9.30 1.08
C LEU A 87 17.28 -8.99 0.96
N ARG A 88 16.73 -8.12 1.82
CA ARG A 88 15.34 -7.64 1.67
C ARG A 88 15.10 -6.96 0.32
N LYS A 89 16.01 -6.08 -0.12
CA LYS A 89 15.92 -5.42 -1.42
C LYS A 89 15.97 -6.43 -2.58
N LYS A 90 16.92 -7.36 -2.53
CA LYS A 90 17.03 -8.42 -3.55
C LYS A 90 15.78 -9.29 -3.61
N THR A 91 15.25 -9.68 -2.46
CA THR A 91 14.05 -10.53 -2.36
C THR A 91 12.82 -9.87 -2.97
N ILE A 92 12.65 -8.55 -2.75
CA ILE A 92 11.46 -7.81 -3.21
C ILE A 92 11.56 -7.34 -4.66
N LYS A 93 12.76 -7.28 -5.23
CA LYS A 93 13.00 -6.81 -6.59
C LYS A 93 12.19 -7.58 -7.62
N GLY A 94 11.39 -6.86 -8.41
CA GLY A 94 10.49 -7.42 -9.42
C GLY A 94 9.32 -8.22 -8.82
N ALA A 95 9.00 -8.01 -7.53
CA ALA A 95 7.86 -8.67 -6.90
C ALA A 95 6.54 -7.97 -7.23
N PHE A 96 6.58 -6.72 -7.68
CA PHE A 96 5.42 -5.92 -8.05
C PHE A 96 5.48 -5.50 -9.51
N VAL A 97 4.33 -5.34 -10.13
CA VAL A 97 4.17 -4.82 -11.49
C VAL A 97 2.92 -3.97 -11.59
N ILE A 98 2.92 -3.02 -12.51
CA ILE A 98 1.68 -2.31 -12.87
C ILE A 98 0.72 -3.29 -13.53
N ASN A 99 -0.54 -3.23 -13.15
CA ASN A 99 -1.59 -3.99 -13.81
C ASN A 99 -1.73 -3.54 -15.26
N LYS A 100 -1.60 -4.44 -16.20
CA LYS A 100 -1.70 -4.15 -17.65
C LYS A 100 -3.04 -3.52 -18.05
N ASN A 101 -4.09 -3.82 -17.29
CA ASN A 101 -5.43 -3.28 -17.53
C ASN A 101 -5.66 -1.94 -16.82
N PHE A 102 -4.70 -1.49 -16.00
CA PHE A 102 -4.79 -0.19 -15.36
C PHE A 102 -4.48 0.92 -16.36
N LYS A 103 -5.38 1.88 -16.47
CA LYS A 103 -5.22 3.10 -17.25
C LYS A 103 -5.66 4.29 -16.42
N LEU A 104 -4.88 5.35 -16.46
CA LEU A 104 -5.34 6.64 -15.96
C LEU A 104 -6.26 7.26 -17.04
N GLU A 105 -7.49 7.57 -16.65
CA GLU A 105 -8.52 8.08 -17.57
C GLU A 105 -8.22 9.51 -18.08
N ASN A 106 -7.28 10.22 -17.45
CA ASN A 106 -6.99 11.62 -17.76
C ASN A 106 -5.52 11.84 -18.09
N SER A 107 -5.25 12.74 -19.04
CA SER A 107 -3.90 13.25 -19.36
C SER A 107 -3.30 14.13 -18.26
N LYS A 108 -4.08 14.49 -17.23
CA LYS A 108 -3.61 15.32 -16.11
C LYS A 108 -2.68 14.53 -15.21
N LYS A 109 -1.60 15.19 -14.79
CA LYS A 109 -0.71 14.66 -13.75
C LYS A 109 -1.44 14.49 -12.44
N ILE A 110 -1.20 13.38 -11.75
CA ILE A 110 -1.81 13.07 -10.46
C ILE A 110 -0.76 12.74 -9.39
N ASN A 111 -1.10 13.08 -8.15
CA ASN A 111 -0.34 12.71 -6.96
C ASN A 111 -0.95 11.45 -6.35
N ILE A 112 -0.13 10.44 -6.06
CA ILE A 112 -0.57 9.16 -5.51
C ILE A 112 0.00 8.94 -4.12
N LEU A 113 -0.87 8.53 -3.18
CA LEU A 113 -0.49 8.10 -1.84
C LEU A 113 -0.55 6.58 -1.74
N ILE A 114 0.55 5.95 -1.34
CA ILE A 114 0.62 4.51 -1.08
C ILE A 114 0.42 4.27 0.41
N ILE A 115 -0.53 3.42 0.75
CA ILE A 115 -0.80 2.98 2.12
C ILE A 115 -0.15 1.63 2.38
N ASP A 116 0.55 1.50 3.51
CA ASP A 116 1.06 0.23 4.02
C ASP A 116 0.83 0.13 5.54
N ASP A 117 0.86 -1.08 6.09
CA ASP A 117 0.69 -1.30 7.53
C ASP A 117 1.98 -1.00 8.31
N VAL A 118 3.13 -1.47 7.85
CA VAL A 118 4.40 -1.37 8.58
C VAL A 118 5.57 -0.98 7.68
N PHE A 119 6.22 0.12 8.02
CA PHE A 119 7.49 0.51 7.44
C PHE A 119 8.65 -0.18 8.19
N THR A 120 9.45 -0.96 7.48
CA THR A 120 10.68 -1.55 8.01
C THR A 120 11.91 -0.92 7.37
N THR A 121 12.34 -1.42 6.22
CA THR A 121 13.47 -0.88 5.44
C THR A 121 13.03 0.00 4.28
N GLY A 122 11.73 0.10 4.01
CA GLY A 122 11.19 0.76 2.84
C GLY A 122 11.35 -0.01 1.53
N ALA A 123 11.93 -1.22 1.55
CA ALA A 123 12.19 -1.98 0.32
C ALA A 123 10.93 -2.22 -0.51
N THR A 124 9.82 -2.59 0.12
CA THR A 124 8.51 -2.78 -0.54
C THR A 124 8.01 -1.49 -1.17
N LEU A 125 7.99 -0.40 -0.39
CA LEU A 125 7.49 0.90 -0.85
C LEU A 125 8.37 1.49 -1.96
N ASN A 126 9.68 1.30 -1.88
CA ASN A 126 10.61 1.73 -2.93
C ASN A 126 10.38 0.96 -4.24
N GLU A 127 10.18 -0.35 -4.17
CA GLU A 127 9.91 -1.17 -5.36
C GLU A 127 8.58 -0.78 -6.01
N ILE A 128 7.52 -0.60 -5.21
CA ILE A 128 6.21 -0.15 -5.71
C ILE A 128 6.31 1.26 -6.29
N SER A 129 6.99 2.18 -5.62
CA SER A 129 7.20 3.54 -6.13
C SER A 129 7.97 3.55 -7.45
N PHE A 130 8.96 2.67 -7.61
CA PHE A 130 9.69 2.50 -8.86
C PHE A 130 8.76 2.04 -9.99
N GLU A 131 7.87 1.07 -9.73
CA GLU A 131 6.90 0.62 -10.72
C GLU A 131 5.88 1.72 -11.08
N ILE A 132 5.35 2.45 -10.08
CA ILE A 132 4.38 3.54 -10.31
C ILE A 132 5.01 4.67 -11.14
N ARG A 133 6.28 4.98 -10.95
CA ARG A 133 6.99 6.03 -11.74
C ARG A 133 7.09 5.74 -13.23
N LYS A 134 6.84 4.51 -13.67
CA LYS A 134 6.76 4.16 -15.11
C LYS A 134 5.47 4.66 -15.79
N ILE A 135 4.50 5.11 -15.02
CA ILE A 135 3.25 5.69 -15.53
C ILE A 135 3.49 7.18 -15.78
N GLU A 136 3.35 7.62 -17.04
CA GLU A 136 3.71 8.98 -17.49
C GLU A 136 3.01 10.11 -16.71
N ASN A 137 1.78 9.89 -16.28
CA ASN A 137 0.96 10.93 -15.65
C ASN A 137 1.05 10.94 -14.12
N ILE A 138 2.11 10.39 -13.51
CA ILE A 138 2.38 10.49 -12.08
C ILE A 138 3.31 11.66 -11.81
N ASP A 139 2.86 12.60 -10.97
CA ASP A 139 3.67 13.75 -10.54
C ASP A 139 4.39 13.45 -9.22
N ARG A 140 3.64 13.13 -8.19
CA ARG A 140 4.16 12.88 -6.85
C ARG A 140 3.70 11.52 -6.32
N ILE A 141 4.60 10.84 -5.61
CA ILE A 141 4.29 9.63 -4.85
C ILE A 141 4.59 9.93 -3.38
N GLY A 142 3.58 9.77 -2.53
CA GLY A 142 3.72 9.78 -1.09
C GLY A 142 3.50 8.40 -0.50
N VAL A 143 3.90 8.24 0.75
CA VAL A 143 3.67 7.01 1.52
C VAL A 143 3.12 7.35 2.89
N LEU A 144 2.23 6.50 3.40
CA LEU A 144 1.71 6.60 4.76
C LEU A 144 1.64 5.19 5.35
N THR A 145 2.19 5.03 6.55
CA THR A 145 2.22 3.75 7.25
C THR A 145 1.75 3.90 8.69
N VAL A 146 1.16 2.85 9.23
CA VAL A 146 0.66 2.83 10.62
C VAL A 146 1.81 2.77 11.61
N ALA A 147 2.81 1.96 11.32
CA ALA A 147 3.94 1.74 12.21
C ALA A 147 5.28 1.79 11.47
N ARG A 148 6.32 2.16 12.19
CA ARG A 148 7.71 2.05 11.76
C ARG A 148 8.47 1.17 12.74
N VAL A 149 9.18 0.19 12.22
CA VAL A 149 10.09 -0.67 12.98
C VAL A 149 11.52 -0.24 12.63
N ASN A 150 12.27 0.13 13.64
CA ASN A 150 13.70 0.51 13.53
C ASN A 150 14.61 -0.73 13.53
#